data_79fea0d6545f0488928bba5a22576fba
#
_entry.id   79fea0d6545f0488928bba5a22576fba
#
_cell.length_a   1.000
_cell.length_b   1.000
_cell.length_c   1.000
_cell.angle_alpha   90.00
_cell.angle_beta   90.00
_cell.angle_gamma   90.00
#
_symmetry.space_group_name_H-M   'P 1'
#
loop_
_entity.id
_entity.type
_entity.pdbx_description
1 polymer ?
#
loop_
_entity_poly.entity_id
_entity_poly.type
_entity_poly.pdbx_seq_one_letter_code
_entity_poly.pdbx_strand_id
1 'polypeptide(L)'
;MEQNKPRLFAVILKATLLFVLLNFAFIFTHNLPFGKLSLYNNAFPGRERFPFGETKESYNLSLFDLDAMFASHILAGTTKASDEYRVFLVGDSSVWGTLLTPEQTLAGQLNATSIKACGKTVRAYNLGYPTISLTKDLMILDQTKAYQPDMVIWLTTLEAFPEDKQFESPLVANNAERIRDLIFKYELNASTKDPALNYLSKQDQTLVSQRRAVADLIRLQIYGALWASTGIDQIYPENYERAQTDLEASTDFHGLTTLNAALAIDVLDAGMRAIPVPTILVNEPMLISNGLNSDVRYNFFYPRWAYDAYRHQIAELAAAQNWHYLDLWDLVPADEFTNSAIHLTPNGETLLADKIAEAIRSTCN
;
A
#
# COMPACT_ATOMS: atom_id res chain seq x y z
N MET A 1 2.27 61.20 23.54
CA MET A 1 2.24 60.25 22.39
C MET A 1 0.92 59.55 22.42
N GLU A 2 -0.04 59.94 21.58
CA GLU A 2 -1.31 59.23 21.40
C GLU A 2 -1.01 57.90 20.69
N GLN A 3 -1.23 56.79 21.36
CA GLN A 3 -1.18 55.49 20.73
C GLN A 3 -2.37 55.39 19.76
N ASN A 4 -2.09 55.42 18.46
CA ASN A 4 -3.08 55.17 17.41
C ASN A 4 -3.66 53.74 17.58
N LYS A 5 -4.73 53.63 18.35
CA LYS A 5 -5.46 52.34 18.50
C LYS A 5 -5.94 51.93 17.11
N PRO A 6 -5.57 50.74 16.61
CA PRO A 6 -6.04 50.28 15.31
C PRO A 6 -7.57 50.22 15.29
N ARG A 7 -8.20 50.82 14.27
CA ARG A 7 -9.64 50.76 14.10
C ARG A 7 -10.05 49.33 13.83
N LEU A 8 -10.77 48.71 14.75
CA LEU A 8 -11.15 47.26 14.71
C LEU A 8 -11.70 46.88 13.33
N PHE A 9 -12.56 47.70 12.74
CA PHE A 9 -13.09 47.46 11.41
C PHE A 9 -12.01 47.37 10.32
N ALA A 10 -10.98 48.23 10.35
CA ALA A 10 -9.89 48.17 9.39
C ALA A 10 -8.99 46.94 9.56
N VAL A 11 -8.85 46.47 10.80
CA VAL A 11 -8.14 45.19 11.08
C VAL A 11 -8.91 43.99 10.53
N ILE A 12 -10.22 43.93 10.81
CA ILE A 12 -11.09 42.85 10.30
C ILE A 12 -11.10 42.86 8.77
N LEU A 13 -11.29 44.00 8.13
CA LEU A 13 -11.31 44.10 6.67
C LEU A 13 -9.98 43.62 6.05
N LYS A 14 -8.84 44.07 6.58
CA LYS A 14 -7.51 43.61 6.10
C LYS A 14 -7.30 42.13 6.31
N ALA A 15 -7.69 41.60 7.46
CA ALA A 15 -7.59 40.16 7.75
C ALA A 15 -8.44 39.33 6.79
N THR A 16 -9.70 39.78 6.52
CA THR A 16 -10.59 39.11 5.56
C THR A 16 -10.01 39.14 4.15
N LEU A 17 -9.52 40.31 3.70
CA LEU A 17 -8.90 40.43 2.37
C LEU A 17 -7.66 39.54 2.25
N LEU A 18 -6.80 39.53 3.26
CA LEU A 18 -5.62 38.67 3.28
C LEU A 18 -6.01 37.18 3.25
N PHE A 19 -6.99 36.77 4.04
CA PHE A 19 -7.51 35.42 4.06
C PHE A 19 -8.03 34.99 2.69
N VAL A 20 -8.86 35.83 2.04
CA VAL A 20 -9.37 35.56 0.69
C VAL A 20 -8.23 35.45 -0.32
N LEU A 21 -7.29 36.41 -0.30
CA LEU A 21 -6.11 36.38 -1.18
C LEU A 21 -5.27 35.11 -1.00
N LEU A 22 -5.01 34.69 0.23
CA LEU A 22 -4.26 33.46 0.53
C LEU A 22 -4.99 32.21 0.01
N ASN A 23 -6.32 32.15 0.19
CA ASN A 23 -7.11 31.03 -0.35
C ASN A 23 -7.04 30.97 -1.88
N PHE A 24 -7.17 32.10 -2.57
CA PHE A 24 -7.02 32.13 -4.02
C PHE A 24 -5.59 31.83 -4.49
N ALA A 25 -4.60 32.38 -3.81
CA ALA A 25 -3.19 32.10 -4.13
C ALA A 25 -2.87 30.59 -3.98
N PHE A 26 -3.47 29.92 -2.98
CA PHE A 26 -3.25 28.51 -2.72
C PHE A 26 -3.73 27.63 -3.89
N ILE A 27 -4.78 28.00 -4.62
CA ILE A 27 -5.25 27.26 -5.81
C ILE A 27 -4.15 27.12 -6.86
N PHE A 28 -3.30 28.15 -7.02
CA PHE A 28 -2.18 28.09 -7.97
C PHE A 28 -1.00 27.24 -7.48
N THR A 29 -1.00 26.87 -6.20
CA THR A 29 0.05 26.00 -5.63
C THR A 29 -0.31 24.51 -5.71
N HIS A 30 -1.53 24.16 -6.12
CA HIS A 30 -1.99 22.77 -6.18
C HIS A 30 -1.10 21.86 -7.02
N ASN A 31 -0.50 22.38 -8.08
CA ASN A 31 0.40 21.62 -8.94
C ASN A 31 1.86 21.58 -8.42
N LEU A 32 2.16 22.22 -7.29
CA LEU A 32 3.48 22.15 -6.70
C LEU A 32 3.61 20.83 -5.94
N PRO A 33 4.75 20.11 -6.09
CA PRO A 33 4.93 18.80 -5.49
C PRO A 33 5.28 18.88 -4.00
N PHE A 34 4.39 19.51 -3.19
CA PHE A 34 4.61 19.65 -1.75
C PHE A 34 4.71 18.30 -1.04
N GLY A 35 4.02 17.28 -1.54
CA GLY A 35 4.14 15.91 -1.02
C GLY A 35 5.56 15.37 -1.08
N LYS A 36 6.37 15.79 -2.08
CA LYS A 36 7.76 15.34 -2.22
C LYS A 36 8.73 15.95 -1.19
N LEU A 37 8.27 16.93 -0.42
CA LEU A 37 9.10 17.54 0.63
C LEU A 37 9.06 16.67 1.89
N SER A 38 10.19 16.12 2.26
CA SER A 38 10.36 15.42 3.54
C SER A 38 11.55 16.02 4.28
N LEU A 39 11.27 17.02 5.11
CA LEU A 39 12.32 17.70 5.89
C LEU A 39 12.95 16.75 6.91
N TYR A 40 12.13 15.93 7.56
CA TYR A 40 12.64 14.98 8.54
C TYR A 40 13.52 13.88 7.91
N ASN A 41 13.16 13.37 6.74
CA ASN A 41 13.92 12.31 6.05
C ASN A 41 15.31 12.78 5.55
N ASN A 42 15.55 14.09 5.53
CA ASN A 42 16.87 14.66 5.28
C ASN A 42 17.76 14.68 6.53
N ALA A 43 17.16 14.67 7.73
CA ALA A 43 17.87 14.77 9.02
C ALA A 43 17.86 13.45 9.80
N PHE A 44 16.87 12.61 9.57
CA PHE A 44 16.63 11.33 10.24
C PHE A 44 16.35 10.24 9.20
N PRO A 45 16.55 8.96 9.51
CA PRO A 45 16.14 7.87 8.65
C PRO A 45 14.64 7.93 8.34
N GLY A 46 14.27 7.66 7.08
CA GLY A 46 12.88 7.47 6.70
C GLY A 46 12.27 6.22 7.34
N ARG A 47 10.97 6.08 7.19
CA ARG A 47 10.22 4.91 7.69
C ARG A 47 10.48 3.70 6.80
N GLU A 48 10.48 2.53 7.41
CA GLU A 48 10.60 1.25 6.68
C GLU A 48 9.28 0.79 6.05
N ARG A 49 8.16 1.41 6.43
CA ARG A 49 6.80 1.17 5.91
C ARG A 49 6.11 2.49 5.62
N PHE A 50 5.12 2.45 4.71
CA PHE A 50 4.28 3.62 4.49
C PHE A 50 3.51 4.02 5.76
N PRO A 51 3.32 5.33 6.03
CA PRO A 51 2.53 5.79 7.16
C PRO A 51 1.08 5.34 7.05
N PHE A 52 0.62 4.58 8.04
CA PHE A 52 -0.76 4.13 8.16
C PHE A 52 -1.16 4.08 9.63
N GLY A 53 -2.20 4.80 10.00
CA GLY A 53 -2.71 4.86 11.35
C GLY A 53 -3.91 3.94 11.51
N GLU A 54 -3.66 2.70 11.89
CA GLU A 54 -4.70 1.70 12.07
C GLU A 54 -5.45 1.89 13.38
N THR A 55 -4.71 2.17 14.45
CA THR A 55 -5.28 2.37 15.78
C THR A 55 -4.85 3.72 16.37
N LYS A 56 -5.59 4.19 17.38
CA LYS A 56 -5.25 5.42 18.10
C LYS A 56 -3.93 5.28 18.88
N GLU A 57 -3.62 4.08 19.31
CA GLU A 57 -2.44 3.72 20.08
C GLU A 57 -1.17 3.73 19.26
N SER A 58 -1.26 3.59 17.95
CA SER A 58 -0.11 3.55 17.04
C SER A 58 0.60 4.89 16.86
N TYR A 59 0.04 6.00 17.37
CA TYR A 59 0.59 7.36 17.20
C TYR A 59 1.00 7.68 15.76
N ASN A 60 0.30 7.08 14.81
CA ASN A 60 0.56 7.18 13.39
C ASN A 60 -0.56 7.96 12.69
N LEU A 61 -0.38 8.26 11.42
CA LEU A 61 -1.41 8.87 10.59
C LEU A 61 -1.45 8.19 9.22
N SER A 62 -2.64 7.99 8.68
CA SER A 62 -2.80 7.54 7.31
C SER A 62 -2.57 8.71 6.36
N LEU A 63 -1.65 8.52 5.41
CA LEU A 63 -1.46 9.44 4.31
C LEU A 63 -2.13 8.90 3.05
N PHE A 64 -2.78 9.79 2.33
CA PHE A 64 -3.42 9.49 1.04
C PHE A 64 -2.75 10.23 -0.14
N ASP A 65 -1.67 10.95 0.10
CA ASP A 65 -0.80 11.54 -0.91
C ASP A 65 0.36 10.58 -1.18
N LEU A 66 0.37 9.97 -2.36
CA LEU A 66 1.38 8.98 -2.73
C LEU A 66 2.79 9.56 -2.74
N ASP A 67 2.98 10.82 -3.17
CA ASP A 67 4.28 11.46 -3.16
C ASP A 67 4.80 11.67 -1.73
N ALA A 68 3.90 12.03 -0.78
CA ALA A 68 4.25 12.17 0.63
C ALA A 68 4.58 10.83 1.30
N MET A 69 3.87 9.77 0.93
CA MET A 69 4.16 8.41 1.40
C MET A 69 5.57 7.99 0.99
N PHE A 70 5.92 8.12 -0.29
CA PHE A 70 7.26 7.79 -0.77
C PHE A 70 8.33 8.71 -0.19
N ALA A 71 8.07 10.02 -0.09
CA ALA A 71 9.01 10.96 0.52
C ALA A 71 9.27 10.67 2.01
N SER A 72 8.33 10.05 2.72
CA SER A 72 8.49 9.62 4.10
C SER A 72 9.22 8.28 4.27
N HIS A 73 9.30 7.49 3.20
CA HIS A 73 9.89 6.15 3.24
C HIS A 73 11.42 6.20 3.18
N ILE A 74 12.09 5.26 3.84
CA ILE A 74 13.57 5.14 3.86
C ILE A 74 14.16 5.10 2.43
N LEU A 75 13.41 4.56 1.48
CA LEU A 75 13.79 4.47 0.08
C LEU A 75 14.13 5.84 -0.55
N ALA A 76 13.38 6.89 -0.18
CA ALA A 76 13.60 8.24 -0.71
C ALA A 76 14.90 8.89 -0.21
N GLY A 77 15.35 8.52 1.01
CA GLY A 77 16.59 8.99 1.62
C GLY A 77 17.82 8.10 1.35
N THR A 78 17.64 6.98 0.63
CA THR A 78 18.71 5.98 0.45
C THR A 78 19.20 5.93 -1.00
N THR A 79 20.46 6.28 -1.20
CA THR A 79 21.12 6.03 -2.51
C THR A 79 21.38 4.53 -2.65
N LYS A 80 21.05 3.97 -3.80
CA LYS A 80 21.31 2.55 -4.11
C LYS A 80 22.83 2.29 -4.10
N ALA A 81 23.26 1.34 -3.25
CA ALA A 81 24.67 0.94 -3.21
C ALA A 81 25.02 0.10 -4.46
N SER A 82 26.28 0.07 -4.82
CA SER A 82 26.76 -0.66 -6.03
C SER A 82 26.59 -2.18 -5.89
N ASP A 83 26.65 -2.70 -4.67
CA ASP A 83 26.48 -4.10 -4.30
C ASP A 83 25.06 -4.44 -3.81
N GLU A 84 24.12 -3.51 -3.92
CA GLU A 84 22.72 -3.70 -3.55
C GLU A 84 21.92 -4.32 -4.70
N TYR A 85 21.22 -5.43 -4.42
CA TYR A 85 20.14 -5.96 -5.23
C TYR A 85 18.81 -5.52 -4.60
N ARG A 86 18.21 -4.49 -5.18
CA ARG A 86 17.06 -3.78 -4.62
C ARG A 86 15.76 -4.49 -4.96
N VAL A 87 15.07 -5.04 -3.94
CA VAL A 87 13.81 -5.77 -4.09
C VAL A 87 12.67 -4.97 -3.45
N PHE A 88 11.60 -4.76 -4.18
CA PHE A 88 10.39 -4.10 -3.66
C PHE A 88 9.29 -5.13 -3.41
N LEU A 89 8.72 -5.09 -2.21
CA LEU A 89 7.57 -5.90 -1.81
C LEU A 89 6.34 -5.02 -1.90
N VAL A 90 5.40 -5.36 -2.78
CA VAL A 90 4.15 -4.62 -2.98
C VAL A 90 2.98 -5.53 -2.63
N GLY A 91 1.96 -4.97 -2.01
CA GLY A 91 0.76 -5.68 -1.59
C GLY A 91 -0.05 -4.88 -0.58
N ASP A 92 -0.84 -5.56 0.20
CA ASP A 92 -1.79 -4.97 1.14
C ASP A 92 -1.28 -4.92 2.61
N SER A 93 -2.19 -5.12 3.56
CA SER A 93 -1.91 -5.14 5.00
C SER A 93 -1.02 -6.32 5.44
N SER A 94 -1.02 -7.41 4.68
CA SER A 94 -0.14 -8.56 4.93
C SER A 94 1.32 -8.16 4.69
N VAL A 95 1.61 -7.56 3.54
CA VAL A 95 2.95 -7.06 3.20
C VAL A 95 3.37 -5.91 4.10
N TRP A 96 2.43 -4.99 4.40
CA TRP A 96 2.69 -3.90 5.34
C TRP A 96 3.09 -4.43 6.73
N GLY A 97 2.57 -5.59 7.12
CA GLY A 97 2.87 -6.27 8.37
C GLY A 97 2.03 -5.76 9.54
N THR A 98 0.70 -5.91 9.45
CA THR A 98 -0.21 -5.59 10.55
C THR A 98 0.14 -6.38 11.81
N LEU A 99 0.19 -5.70 12.96
CA LEU A 99 0.59 -6.24 14.26
C LEU A 99 2.06 -6.66 14.39
N LEU A 100 2.89 -6.34 13.41
CA LEU A 100 4.32 -6.68 13.40
C LEU A 100 5.20 -5.44 13.56
N THR A 101 6.35 -5.58 14.19
CA THR A 101 7.42 -4.59 14.09
C THR A 101 8.08 -4.66 12.70
N PRO A 102 8.80 -3.63 12.24
CA PRO A 102 9.45 -3.66 10.93
C PRO A 102 10.36 -4.88 10.72
N GLU A 103 11.08 -5.29 11.75
CA GLU A 103 12.00 -6.43 11.70
C GLU A 103 11.26 -7.77 11.56
N GLN A 104 10.01 -7.83 12.00
CA GLN A 104 9.17 -9.03 11.95
C GLN A 104 8.43 -9.19 10.61
N THR A 105 8.31 -8.11 9.80
CA THR A 105 7.65 -8.16 8.49
C THR A 105 8.44 -8.98 7.49
N LEU A 106 7.81 -9.37 6.38
CA LEU A 106 8.47 -10.06 5.26
C LEU A 106 9.77 -9.36 4.82
N ALA A 107 9.76 -8.03 4.69
CA ALA A 107 10.95 -7.25 4.34
C ALA A 107 12.04 -7.37 5.41
N GLY A 108 11.68 -7.26 6.68
CA GLY A 108 12.60 -7.41 7.81
C GLY A 108 13.23 -8.80 7.85
N GLN A 109 12.43 -9.85 7.70
CA GLN A 109 12.87 -11.24 7.66
C GLN A 109 13.84 -11.49 6.49
N LEU A 110 13.52 -11.04 5.28
CA LEU A 110 14.41 -11.15 4.12
C LEU A 110 15.74 -10.42 4.34
N ASN A 111 15.71 -9.22 4.92
CA ASN A 111 16.91 -8.43 5.20
C ASN A 111 17.80 -9.10 6.27
N ALA A 112 17.21 -9.78 7.26
CA ALA A 112 17.94 -10.49 8.31
C ALA A 112 18.76 -11.69 7.78
N THR A 113 18.31 -12.32 6.67
CA THR A 113 18.96 -13.51 6.10
C THR A 113 20.17 -13.20 5.21
N SER A 114 20.47 -11.95 4.92
CA SER A 114 21.60 -11.53 4.08
C SER A 114 21.70 -12.27 2.73
N ILE A 115 20.57 -12.45 2.05
CA ILE A 115 20.47 -13.18 0.78
C ILE A 115 21.35 -12.50 -0.29
N LYS A 116 21.93 -13.29 -1.17
CA LYS A 116 22.60 -12.80 -2.38
C LYS A 116 21.82 -13.20 -3.62
N ALA A 117 21.71 -12.25 -4.55
CA ALA A 117 21.13 -12.44 -5.88
C ALA A 117 22.01 -11.73 -6.92
N CYS A 118 22.30 -12.38 -8.04
CA CYS A 118 23.13 -11.82 -9.14
C CYS A 118 24.47 -11.23 -8.64
N GLY A 119 25.09 -11.86 -7.63
CA GLY A 119 26.37 -11.41 -7.05
C GLY A 119 26.27 -10.21 -6.10
N LYS A 120 25.09 -9.68 -5.85
CA LYS A 120 24.82 -8.53 -4.96
C LYS A 120 24.07 -8.97 -3.70
N THR A 121 24.10 -8.13 -2.67
CA THR A 121 23.34 -8.34 -1.44
C THR A 121 21.89 -7.83 -1.61
N VAL A 122 20.94 -8.71 -1.36
CA VAL A 122 19.51 -8.36 -1.42
C VAL A 122 19.16 -7.37 -0.31
N ARG A 123 18.47 -6.30 -0.67
CA ARG A 123 17.80 -5.40 0.24
C ARG A 123 16.35 -5.26 -0.14
N ALA A 124 15.47 -5.78 0.73
CA ALA A 124 14.03 -5.71 0.56
C ALA A 124 13.46 -4.43 1.18
N TYR A 125 12.54 -3.78 0.47
CA TYR A 125 11.83 -2.59 0.93
C TYR A 125 10.34 -2.88 0.96
N ASN A 126 9.70 -2.59 2.08
CA ASN A 126 8.28 -2.82 2.29
C ASN A 126 7.45 -1.67 1.71
N LEU A 127 6.81 -1.90 0.59
CA LEU A 127 5.89 -0.97 -0.07
C LEU A 127 4.43 -1.44 0.00
N GLY A 128 4.12 -2.31 0.95
CA GLY A 128 2.74 -2.67 1.29
C GLY A 128 1.95 -1.47 1.81
N TYR A 129 0.65 -1.45 1.54
CA TYR A 129 -0.26 -0.45 2.09
C TYR A 129 -1.59 -1.11 2.48
N PRO A 130 -2.09 -0.90 3.73
CA PRO A 130 -3.22 -1.64 4.31
C PRO A 130 -4.59 -1.32 3.70
N THR A 131 -4.74 -1.51 2.40
CA THR A 131 -6.00 -1.60 1.67
C THR A 131 -5.82 -2.57 0.51
N ILE A 132 -6.85 -3.34 0.20
CA ILE A 132 -6.78 -4.41 -0.79
C ILE A 132 -7.35 -3.91 -2.11
N SER A 133 -6.51 -3.77 -3.16
CA SER A 133 -6.92 -3.37 -4.50
C SER A 133 -5.72 -3.45 -5.45
N LEU A 134 -5.88 -4.12 -6.61
CA LEU A 134 -4.85 -4.15 -7.65
C LEU A 134 -4.54 -2.75 -8.21
N THR A 135 -5.55 -1.87 -8.30
CA THR A 135 -5.36 -0.49 -8.77
C THR A 135 -4.48 0.31 -7.82
N LYS A 136 -4.63 0.13 -6.51
CA LYS A 136 -3.73 0.70 -5.50
C LYS A 136 -2.30 0.20 -5.72
N ASP A 137 -2.13 -1.11 -5.93
CA ASP A 137 -0.81 -1.69 -6.15
C ASP A 137 -0.18 -1.22 -7.46
N LEU A 138 -0.95 -1.15 -8.56
CA LEU A 138 -0.49 -0.60 -9.83
C LEU A 138 0.02 0.84 -9.69
N MET A 139 -0.67 1.66 -8.90
CA MET A 139 -0.27 3.04 -8.64
C MET A 139 1.07 3.08 -7.87
N ILE A 140 1.25 2.22 -6.87
CA ILE A 140 2.52 2.09 -6.14
C ILE A 140 3.62 1.57 -7.07
N LEU A 141 3.36 0.50 -7.84
CA LEU A 141 4.30 -0.07 -8.81
C LEU A 141 4.79 0.98 -9.81
N ASP A 142 3.88 1.77 -10.38
CA ASP A 142 4.26 2.81 -11.34
C ASP A 142 5.18 3.87 -10.73
N GLN A 143 4.96 4.24 -9.47
CA GLN A 143 5.80 5.19 -8.74
C GLN A 143 7.19 4.63 -8.42
N THR A 144 7.32 3.32 -8.20
CA THR A 144 8.60 2.67 -7.83
C THR A 144 9.69 2.80 -8.88
N LYS A 145 9.36 3.07 -10.14
CA LYS A 145 10.33 3.29 -11.24
C LYS A 145 11.41 4.31 -10.89
N ALA A 146 11.02 5.35 -10.15
CA ALA A 146 11.94 6.41 -9.74
C ALA A 146 13.05 5.93 -8.79
N TYR A 147 12.90 4.74 -8.18
CA TYR A 147 13.77 4.24 -7.12
C TYR A 147 14.65 3.05 -7.54
N GLN A 148 14.72 2.76 -8.85
CA GLN A 148 15.66 1.80 -9.44
C GLN A 148 15.62 0.39 -8.83
N PRO A 149 14.46 -0.30 -8.80
CA PRO A 149 14.41 -1.69 -8.38
C PRO A 149 15.24 -2.59 -9.29
N ASP A 150 15.73 -3.70 -8.76
CA ASP A 150 16.27 -4.82 -9.54
C ASP A 150 15.22 -5.93 -9.68
N MET A 151 14.24 -5.97 -8.75
CA MET A 151 13.16 -6.95 -8.74
C MET A 151 11.95 -6.40 -7.99
N VAL A 152 10.77 -6.88 -8.33
CA VAL A 152 9.53 -6.68 -7.59
C VAL A 152 8.96 -8.04 -7.19
N ILE A 153 8.49 -8.13 -5.96
CA ILE A 153 7.64 -9.22 -5.46
C ILE A 153 6.27 -8.60 -5.19
N TRP A 154 5.27 -9.02 -5.94
CA TRP A 154 3.91 -8.52 -5.82
C TRP A 154 3.02 -9.58 -5.22
N LEU A 155 2.61 -9.39 -3.95
CA LEU A 155 1.72 -10.28 -3.24
C LEU A 155 0.28 -9.85 -3.46
N THR A 156 -0.57 -10.81 -3.79
CA THR A 156 -2.00 -10.57 -4.05
C THR A 156 -2.83 -11.72 -3.49
N THR A 157 -4.09 -11.43 -3.22
CA THR A 157 -5.11 -12.43 -2.87
C THR A 157 -6.39 -12.15 -3.64
N LEU A 158 -7.33 -13.09 -3.68
CA LEU A 158 -8.60 -12.98 -4.41
C LEU A 158 -9.34 -11.66 -4.13
N GLU A 159 -9.32 -11.17 -2.88
CA GLU A 159 -10.00 -9.92 -2.47
C GLU A 159 -9.47 -8.68 -3.20
N ALA A 160 -8.26 -8.72 -3.76
CA ALA A 160 -7.69 -7.62 -4.53
C ALA A 160 -8.30 -7.46 -5.94
N PHE A 161 -8.98 -8.49 -6.45
CA PHE A 161 -9.38 -8.59 -7.85
C PHE A 161 -10.76 -8.08 -8.22
N PRO A 162 -11.81 -8.04 -7.34
CA PRO A 162 -13.13 -7.60 -7.76
C PRO A 162 -13.10 -6.22 -8.44
N GLU A 163 -13.70 -6.11 -9.62
CA GLU A 163 -13.71 -4.87 -10.43
C GLU A 163 -14.38 -3.71 -9.68
N ASP A 164 -15.46 -3.99 -8.97
CA ASP A 164 -16.23 -3.02 -8.20
C ASP A 164 -15.46 -2.46 -6.98
N LYS A 165 -14.45 -3.16 -6.48
CA LYS A 165 -13.62 -2.74 -5.35
C LYS A 165 -12.37 -1.95 -5.74
N GLN A 166 -12.07 -1.82 -7.02
CA GLN A 166 -10.79 -1.25 -7.46
C GLN A 166 -10.58 0.20 -6.99
N PHE A 167 -11.63 0.97 -6.80
CA PHE A 167 -11.54 2.38 -6.40
C PHE A 167 -11.98 2.66 -4.96
N GLU A 168 -12.33 1.65 -4.17
CA GLU A 168 -12.73 1.81 -2.78
C GLU A 168 -11.59 2.22 -1.85
N SER A 169 -10.35 1.90 -2.22
CA SER A 169 -9.18 2.31 -1.43
C SER A 169 -9.12 3.83 -1.29
N PRO A 170 -9.06 4.38 -0.06
CA PRO A 170 -8.89 5.82 0.14
C PRO A 170 -7.64 6.39 -0.54
N LEU A 171 -6.59 5.57 -0.68
CA LEU A 171 -5.38 5.96 -1.40
C LEU A 171 -5.68 6.15 -2.90
N VAL A 172 -6.43 5.23 -3.52
CA VAL A 172 -6.86 5.35 -4.92
C VAL A 172 -7.78 6.55 -5.10
N ALA A 173 -8.82 6.66 -4.28
CA ALA A 173 -9.82 7.73 -4.36
C ALA A 173 -9.19 9.13 -4.28
N ASN A 174 -8.19 9.33 -3.43
CA ASN A 174 -7.54 10.63 -3.24
C ASN A 174 -6.38 10.92 -4.22
N ASN A 175 -6.05 9.97 -5.12
CA ASN A 175 -5.09 10.16 -6.20
C ASN A 175 -5.75 10.09 -7.59
N ALA A 176 -6.97 10.61 -7.73
CA ALA A 176 -7.83 10.49 -8.90
C ALA A 176 -7.15 10.89 -10.23
N GLU A 177 -6.37 11.99 -10.25
CA GLU A 177 -5.64 12.43 -11.44
C GLU A 177 -4.60 11.37 -11.88
N ARG A 178 -3.87 10.80 -10.92
CA ARG A 178 -2.89 9.74 -11.18
C ARG A 178 -3.58 8.47 -11.68
N ILE A 179 -4.71 8.10 -11.09
CA ILE A 179 -5.50 6.94 -11.54
C ILE A 179 -6.00 7.16 -12.97
N ARG A 180 -6.48 8.36 -13.32
CA ARG A 180 -6.87 8.68 -14.70
C ARG A 180 -5.69 8.47 -15.66
N ASP A 181 -4.50 8.95 -15.30
CA ASP A 181 -3.31 8.80 -16.12
C ASP A 181 -2.93 7.32 -16.30
N LEU A 182 -3.08 6.49 -15.26
CA LEU A 182 -2.87 5.04 -15.33
C LEU A 182 -3.89 4.36 -16.23
N ILE A 183 -5.19 4.73 -16.14
CA ILE A 183 -6.25 4.21 -17.02
C ILE A 183 -5.89 4.47 -18.49
N PHE A 184 -5.47 5.68 -18.83
CA PHE A 184 -5.07 6.01 -20.20
C PHE A 184 -3.76 5.33 -20.62
N LYS A 185 -2.77 5.29 -19.73
CA LYS A 185 -1.44 4.73 -20.01
C LYS A 185 -1.47 3.23 -20.29
N TYR A 186 -2.30 2.51 -19.54
CA TYR A 186 -2.38 1.04 -19.60
C TYR A 186 -3.65 0.54 -20.28
N GLU A 187 -4.51 1.44 -20.80
CA GLU A 187 -5.76 1.12 -21.49
C GLU A 187 -6.69 0.27 -20.62
N LEU A 188 -6.83 0.65 -19.33
CA LEU A 188 -7.66 -0.11 -18.38
C LEU A 188 -9.16 0.03 -18.70
N ASN A 189 -9.94 -1.02 -18.45
CA ASN A 189 -11.39 -1.04 -18.63
C ASN A 189 -12.18 -0.25 -17.58
N ALA A 190 -11.53 0.62 -16.83
CA ALA A 190 -12.11 1.39 -15.77
C ALA A 190 -12.58 2.78 -16.24
N SER A 191 -13.62 3.31 -15.58
CA SER A 191 -14.15 4.63 -15.90
C SER A 191 -13.36 5.73 -15.19
N THR A 192 -12.83 6.69 -15.97
CA THR A 192 -12.23 7.91 -15.41
C THR A 192 -13.26 8.85 -14.74
N LYS A 193 -14.55 8.54 -14.83
CA LYS A 193 -15.64 9.31 -14.22
C LYS A 193 -16.29 8.58 -13.06
N ASP A 194 -15.62 7.55 -12.53
CA ASP A 194 -16.13 6.80 -11.39
C ASP A 194 -16.35 7.76 -10.20
N PRO A 195 -17.52 7.72 -9.54
CA PRO A 195 -17.83 8.62 -8.43
C PRO A 195 -16.96 8.38 -7.19
N ALA A 196 -16.30 7.22 -7.07
CA ALA A 196 -15.34 6.94 -5.99
C ALA A 196 -14.05 7.79 -6.14
N LEU A 197 -13.73 8.25 -7.34
CA LEU A 197 -12.56 9.09 -7.59
C LEU A 197 -12.82 10.56 -7.21
N ASN A 198 -12.07 11.05 -6.24
CA ASN A 198 -12.20 12.41 -5.70
C ASN A 198 -11.49 13.44 -6.60
N TYR A 199 -12.13 13.84 -7.70
CA TYR A 199 -11.61 14.93 -8.52
C TYR A 199 -11.82 16.28 -7.83
N LEU A 200 -10.73 17.01 -7.63
CA LEU A 200 -10.77 18.31 -6.97
C LEU A 200 -11.26 19.40 -7.92
N SER A 201 -12.44 19.97 -7.64
CA SER A 201 -12.87 21.20 -8.29
C SER A 201 -11.98 22.39 -7.89
N LYS A 202 -12.06 23.51 -8.60
CA LYS A 202 -11.34 24.74 -8.21
C LYS A 202 -11.64 25.19 -6.78
N GLN A 203 -12.85 24.95 -6.31
CA GLN A 203 -13.28 25.27 -4.95
C GLN A 203 -12.60 24.33 -3.93
N ASP A 204 -12.47 23.05 -4.26
CA ASP A 204 -11.82 22.05 -3.41
C ASP A 204 -10.31 22.29 -3.30
N GLN A 205 -9.70 22.98 -4.26
CA GLN A 205 -8.28 23.32 -4.26
C GLN A 205 -7.93 24.53 -3.37
N THR A 206 -8.89 25.16 -2.68
CA THR A 206 -8.62 26.25 -1.74
C THR A 206 -7.93 25.77 -0.48
N LEU A 207 -7.18 26.66 0.19
CA LEU A 207 -6.51 26.34 1.46
C LEU A 207 -7.50 25.83 2.53
N VAL A 208 -8.71 26.41 2.59
CA VAL A 208 -9.73 25.99 3.56
C VAL A 208 -10.21 24.57 3.27
N SER A 209 -10.47 24.24 2.02
CA SER A 209 -10.88 22.89 1.64
C SER A 209 -9.77 21.86 1.85
N GLN A 210 -8.53 22.22 1.53
CA GLN A 210 -7.35 21.37 1.66
C GLN A 210 -6.68 21.43 3.05
N ARG A 211 -7.28 22.14 4.02
CA ARG A 211 -6.68 22.34 5.36
C ARG A 211 -6.25 21.05 6.06
N ARG A 212 -6.98 19.94 5.85
CA ARG A 212 -6.66 18.65 6.46
C ARG A 212 -5.41 18.04 5.80
N ALA A 213 -5.37 18.00 4.49
CA ALA A 213 -4.21 17.49 3.75
C ALA A 213 -2.94 18.30 4.08
N VAL A 214 -3.05 19.64 4.13
CA VAL A 214 -1.95 20.51 4.54
C VAL A 214 -1.53 20.24 5.98
N ALA A 215 -2.49 20.08 6.90
CA ALA A 215 -2.18 19.74 8.30
C ALA A 215 -1.48 18.38 8.42
N ASP A 216 -1.89 17.39 7.63
CA ASP A 216 -1.28 16.05 7.65
C ASP A 216 0.15 16.08 7.09
N LEU A 217 0.42 16.87 6.05
CA LEU A 217 1.80 17.12 5.58
C LEU A 217 2.68 17.79 6.65
N ILE A 218 2.15 18.77 7.38
CA ILE A 218 2.87 19.42 8.49
C ILE A 218 3.11 18.43 9.65
N ARG A 219 2.09 17.67 10.02
CA ARG A 219 2.20 16.61 11.04
C ARG A 219 3.26 15.59 10.67
N LEU A 220 3.30 15.17 9.40
CA LEU A 220 4.32 14.25 8.90
C LEU A 220 5.74 14.77 9.17
N GLN A 221 5.99 16.07 8.93
CA GLN A 221 7.32 16.64 9.17
C GLN A 221 7.70 16.68 10.67
N ILE A 222 6.73 16.98 11.53
CA ILE A 222 6.94 17.07 13.00
C ILE A 222 7.02 15.67 13.61
N TYR A 223 6.04 14.81 13.30
CA TYR A 223 5.97 13.46 13.88
C TYR A 223 7.03 12.53 13.30
N GLY A 224 7.45 12.76 12.06
CA GLY A 224 8.53 12.00 11.43
C GLY A 224 9.81 12.00 12.24
N ALA A 225 10.20 13.15 12.81
CA ALA A 225 11.35 13.25 13.70
C ALA A 225 11.14 12.47 15.02
N LEU A 226 9.92 12.50 15.57
CA LEU A 226 9.55 11.73 16.76
C LEU A 226 9.56 10.22 16.46
N TRP A 227 8.96 9.81 15.38
CA TRP A 227 8.93 8.40 14.96
C TRP A 227 10.34 7.85 14.72
N ALA A 228 11.18 8.59 13.97
CA ALA A 228 12.56 8.19 13.72
C ALA A 228 13.40 8.02 14.97
N SER A 229 13.10 8.79 16.03
CA SER A 229 13.86 8.74 17.29
C SER A 229 13.33 7.72 18.30
N THR A 230 12.07 7.30 18.19
CA THR A 230 11.41 6.47 19.23
C THR A 230 10.79 5.18 18.68
N GLY A 231 10.48 5.09 17.37
CA GLY A 231 9.74 3.97 16.77
C GLY A 231 8.29 3.83 17.27
N ILE A 232 7.76 4.83 17.99
CA ILE A 232 6.45 4.75 18.68
C ILE A 232 5.27 4.47 17.73
N ASP A 233 5.40 4.83 16.48
CA ASP A 233 4.39 4.61 15.44
C ASP A 233 4.43 3.19 14.85
N GLN A 234 5.37 2.36 15.28
CA GLN A 234 5.59 1.00 14.79
C GLN A 234 5.45 -0.05 15.90
N ILE A 235 4.93 0.37 17.05
CA ILE A 235 4.65 -0.50 18.19
C ILE A 235 3.17 -0.87 18.15
N TYR A 236 2.88 -2.16 18.15
CA TYR A 236 1.53 -2.70 18.16
C TYR A 236 1.26 -3.46 19.47
N PRO A 237 0.00 -3.50 19.92
CA PRO A 237 -0.35 -4.27 21.11
C PRO A 237 -0.10 -5.75 20.87
N GLU A 238 0.49 -6.43 21.86
CA GLU A 238 0.70 -7.88 21.84
C GLU A 238 -0.62 -8.67 21.92
N ASN A 239 -1.68 -8.04 22.43
CA ASN A 239 -2.99 -8.66 22.58
C ASN A 239 -3.89 -8.27 21.40
N TYR A 240 -4.32 -9.26 20.63
CA TYR A 240 -5.28 -9.12 19.55
C TYR A 240 -6.28 -10.28 19.58
N GLU A 241 -7.49 -10.05 19.07
CA GLU A 241 -8.44 -11.13 18.83
C GLU A 241 -8.03 -11.89 17.57
N ARG A 242 -7.85 -13.19 17.70
CA ARG A 242 -7.57 -14.04 16.52
C ARG A 242 -8.76 -14.07 15.59
N ALA A 243 -8.48 -14.16 14.30
CA ALA A 243 -9.50 -14.35 13.30
C ALA A 243 -10.32 -15.62 13.60
N GLN A 244 -11.63 -15.47 13.63
CA GLN A 244 -12.53 -16.59 13.84
C GLN A 244 -12.65 -17.41 12.55
N THR A 245 -12.39 -18.68 12.64
CA THR A 245 -12.21 -19.54 11.48
C THR A 245 -13.52 -20.06 10.89
N ASP A 246 -14.59 -20.12 11.68
CA ASP A 246 -15.85 -20.78 11.29
C ASP A 246 -17.08 -19.89 11.52
N LEU A 247 -16.99 -18.66 11.05
CA LEU A 247 -18.12 -17.75 11.08
C LEU A 247 -19.15 -18.09 10.00
N GLU A 248 -20.44 -17.91 10.33
CA GLU A 248 -21.53 -17.90 9.36
C GLU A 248 -21.51 -16.67 8.43
N ALA A 249 -20.50 -15.83 8.55
CA ALA A 249 -20.39 -14.62 7.78
C ALA A 249 -20.52 -14.90 6.27
N SER A 250 -21.28 -14.05 5.63
CA SER A 250 -21.39 -14.03 4.19
C SER A 250 -20.02 -13.77 3.55
N THR A 251 -19.78 -14.39 2.43
CA THR A 251 -18.59 -14.13 1.64
C THR A 251 -18.82 -12.94 0.73
N ASP A 252 -17.77 -12.22 0.36
CA ASP A 252 -17.84 -11.06 -0.53
C ASP A 252 -18.17 -11.41 -1.98
N PHE A 253 -18.22 -12.70 -2.32
CA PHE A 253 -18.54 -13.20 -3.66
C PHE A 253 -19.99 -13.66 -3.81
N HIS A 254 -20.89 -13.09 -3.06
CA HIS A 254 -22.32 -13.34 -3.22
C HIS A 254 -22.83 -12.88 -4.58
N GLY A 255 -23.54 -13.76 -5.25
CA GLY A 255 -24.20 -13.45 -6.52
C GLY A 255 -23.30 -13.49 -7.76
N LEU A 256 -21.99 -13.77 -7.62
CA LEU A 256 -21.12 -13.97 -8.78
C LEU A 256 -21.46 -15.32 -9.45
N THR A 257 -21.78 -15.24 -10.73
CA THR A 257 -22.02 -16.43 -11.56
C THR A 257 -20.77 -16.89 -12.30
N THR A 258 -19.84 -15.96 -12.57
CA THR A 258 -18.54 -16.25 -13.19
C THR A 258 -17.49 -15.28 -12.62
N LEU A 259 -16.28 -15.74 -12.35
CA LEU A 259 -15.17 -14.88 -11.93
C LEU A 259 -14.66 -13.99 -13.06
N ASN A 260 -14.67 -14.45 -14.31
CA ASN A 260 -14.09 -13.76 -15.46
C ASN A 260 -14.67 -12.36 -15.70
N ALA A 261 -15.97 -12.18 -15.40
CA ALA A 261 -16.65 -10.89 -15.58
C ALA A 261 -16.45 -9.93 -14.39
N ALA A 262 -15.81 -10.39 -13.31
CA ALA A 262 -15.72 -9.67 -12.04
C ALA A 262 -14.30 -9.40 -11.58
N LEU A 263 -13.27 -9.94 -12.24
CA LEU A 263 -11.87 -9.78 -11.87
C LEU A 263 -11.16 -8.74 -12.75
N ALA A 264 -10.46 -7.80 -12.13
CA ALA A 264 -9.67 -6.73 -12.78
C ALA A 264 -8.35 -7.28 -13.36
N ILE A 265 -8.44 -8.21 -14.31
CA ILE A 265 -7.29 -8.88 -14.94
C ILE A 265 -6.45 -7.91 -15.76
N ASP A 266 -7.08 -6.92 -16.38
CA ASP A 266 -6.38 -5.85 -17.11
C ASP A 266 -5.48 -5.00 -16.19
N VAL A 267 -5.90 -4.78 -14.94
CA VAL A 267 -5.09 -4.09 -13.92
C VAL A 267 -3.91 -4.96 -13.48
N LEU A 268 -4.13 -6.29 -13.31
CA LEU A 268 -3.05 -7.23 -13.03
C LEU A 268 -2.00 -7.23 -14.14
N ASP A 269 -2.43 -7.39 -15.39
CA ASP A 269 -1.55 -7.38 -16.56
C ASP A 269 -0.80 -6.05 -16.68
N ALA A 270 -1.47 -4.93 -16.43
CA ALA A 270 -0.83 -3.61 -16.38
C ALA A 270 0.27 -3.54 -15.29
N GLY A 271 0.01 -4.08 -14.11
CA GLY A 271 0.97 -4.15 -13.01
C GLY A 271 2.20 -4.97 -13.36
N MET A 272 2.01 -6.14 -13.96
CA MET A 272 3.12 -7.01 -14.40
C MET A 272 3.99 -6.34 -15.48
N ARG A 273 3.41 -5.45 -16.29
CA ARG A 273 4.13 -4.67 -17.31
C ARG A 273 4.61 -3.31 -16.81
N ALA A 274 4.21 -2.89 -15.62
CA ALA A 274 4.46 -1.53 -15.11
C ALA A 274 5.96 -1.22 -15.01
N ILE A 275 6.79 -2.19 -14.64
CA ILE A 275 8.21 -1.99 -14.38
C ILE A 275 9.03 -2.94 -15.26
N PRO A 276 10.11 -2.46 -15.92
CA PRO A 276 10.93 -3.29 -16.79
C PRO A 276 12.00 -4.09 -16.01
N VAL A 277 11.61 -4.71 -14.92
CA VAL A 277 12.46 -5.60 -14.10
C VAL A 277 11.72 -6.91 -13.82
N PRO A 278 12.42 -8.00 -13.47
CA PRO A 278 11.76 -9.23 -13.05
C PRO A 278 10.72 -8.96 -11.96
N THR A 279 9.49 -9.40 -12.20
CA THR A 279 8.39 -9.32 -11.23
C THR A 279 7.91 -10.73 -10.93
N ILE A 280 7.89 -11.09 -9.65
CA ILE A 280 7.31 -12.34 -9.15
C ILE A 280 5.92 -12.01 -8.62
N LEU A 281 4.90 -12.60 -9.24
CA LEU A 281 3.53 -12.56 -8.72
C LEU A 281 3.36 -13.67 -7.69
N VAL A 282 2.87 -13.33 -6.52
CA VAL A 282 2.66 -14.28 -5.43
C VAL A 282 1.19 -14.28 -5.05
N ASN A 283 0.53 -15.44 -5.12
CA ASN A 283 -0.71 -15.66 -4.41
C ASN A 283 -0.35 -15.94 -2.95
N GLU A 284 -0.65 -14.98 -2.09
CA GLU A 284 -0.18 -14.98 -0.69
C GLU A 284 -0.84 -16.07 0.16
N PRO A 285 -0.19 -16.48 1.28
CA PRO A 285 -0.78 -17.41 2.22
C PRO A 285 -2.09 -16.89 2.80
N MET A 286 -3.07 -17.76 2.95
CA MET A 286 -4.31 -17.46 3.62
C MET A 286 -4.64 -18.48 4.70
N LEU A 287 -5.40 -18.06 5.71
CA LEU A 287 -5.92 -18.95 6.75
C LEU A 287 -6.82 -20.02 6.16
N ILE A 288 -6.48 -21.28 6.36
CA ILE A 288 -7.31 -22.42 6.01
C ILE A 288 -7.99 -22.94 7.27
N SER A 289 -9.30 -22.73 7.38
CA SER A 289 -10.11 -23.18 8.50
C SER A 289 -10.38 -24.68 8.43
N ASN A 290 -10.42 -25.31 9.61
CA ASN A 290 -10.82 -26.70 9.81
C ASN A 290 -12.08 -26.79 10.67
N GLY A 291 -13.10 -25.97 10.39
CA GLY A 291 -14.37 -25.91 11.12
C GLY A 291 -15.51 -26.63 10.38
N LEU A 292 -16.75 -26.41 10.88
CA LEU A 292 -17.96 -27.05 10.36
C LEU A 292 -18.26 -26.71 8.90
N ASN A 293 -17.82 -25.55 8.42
CA ASN A 293 -18.07 -25.07 7.05
C ASN A 293 -16.85 -25.21 6.14
N SER A 294 -15.82 -25.94 6.54
CA SER A 294 -14.59 -26.07 5.77
C SER A 294 -14.73 -26.87 4.47
N ASP A 295 -15.86 -27.52 4.23
CA ASP A 295 -16.23 -28.15 2.96
C ASP A 295 -16.74 -27.14 1.91
N VAL A 296 -17.27 -25.97 2.35
CA VAL A 296 -17.85 -24.95 1.47
C VAL A 296 -16.98 -23.67 1.39
N ARG A 297 -16.14 -23.40 2.40
CA ARG A 297 -15.26 -22.22 2.44
C ARG A 297 -13.92 -22.51 3.09
N TYR A 298 -12.88 -21.79 2.69
CA TYR A 298 -11.55 -21.88 3.28
C TYR A 298 -11.49 -21.12 4.62
N ASN A 299 -12.15 -19.98 4.71
CA ASN A 299 -12.24 -19.14 5.89
C ASN A 299 -13.48 -18.23 5.79
N PHE A 300 -13.60 -17.25 6.67
CA PHE A 300 -14.76 -16.35 6.70
C PHE A 300 -14.85 -15.39 5.50
N PHE A 301 -13.77 -15.24 4.68
CA PHE A 301 -13.77 -14.42 3.47
C PHE A 301 -13.98 -15.24 2.20
N TYR A 302 -13.35 -16.42 2.09
CA TYR A 302 -13.17 -17.11 0.82
C TYR A 302 -13.98 -18.40 0.69
N PRO A 303 -15.07 -18.39 -0.11
CA PRO A 303 -15.71 -19.62 -0.52
C PRO A 303 -14.76 -20.43 -1.40
N ARG A 304 -14.75 -21.77 -1.25
CA ARG A 304 -13.86 -22.68 -1.99
C ARG A 304 -14.01 -22.51 -3.48
N TRP A 305 -15.26 -22.50 -3.98
CA TRP A 305 -15.52 -22.41 -5.41
C TRP A 305 -14.91 -21.16 -6.07
N ALA A 306 -14.98 -20.02 -5.39
CA ALA A 306 -14.44 -18.75 -5.90
C ALA A 306 -12.92 -18.73 -5.83
N TYR A 307 -12.37 -19.16 -4.71
CA TYR A 307 -10.92 -19.14 -4.50
C TYR A 307 -10.21 -20.17 -5.42
N ASP A 308 -10.76 -21.37 -5.56
CA ASP A 308 -10.20 -22.39 -6.46
C ASP A 308 -10.27 -21.96 -7.92
N ALA A 309 -11.40 -21.35 -8.35
CA ALA A 309 -11.53 -20.82 -9.70
C ALA A 309 -10.55 -19.64 -9.95
N TYR A 310 -10.39 -18.75 -9.00
CA TYR A 310 -9.40 -17.66 -9.05
C TYR A 310 -7.98 -18.19 -9.23
N ARG A 311 -7.55 -19.12 -8.35
CA ARG A 311 -6.21 -19.71 -8.41
C ARG A 311 -5.94 -20.36 -9.76
N HIS A 312 -6.90 -21.15 -10.26
CA HIS A 312 -6.78 -21.78 -11.56
C HIS A 312 -6.64 -20.76 -12.69
N GLN A 313 -7.47 -19.73 -12.70
CA GLN A 313 -7.42 -18.67 -13.70
C GLN A 313 -6.09 -17.90 -13.68
N ILE A 314 -5.58 -17.55 -12.48
CA ILE A 314 -4.30 -16.83 -12.38
C ILE A 314 -3.13 -17.72 -12.79
N ALA A 315 -3.15 -19.00 -12.43
CA ALA A 315 -2.12 -19.95 -12.85
C ALA A 315 -2.09 -20.12 -14.38
N GLU A 316 -3.26 -20.27 -15.02
CA GLU A 316 -3.37 -20.36 -16.49
C GLU A 316 -2.88 -19.08 -17.17
N LEU A 317 -3.28 -17.92 -16.66
CA LEU A 317 -2.85 -16.61 -17.16
C LEU A 317 -1.33 -16.45 -17.04
N ALA A 318 -0.78 -16.75 -15.86
CA ALA A 318 0.66 -16.68 -15.61
C ALA A 318 1.46 -17.58 -16.55
N ALA A 319 0.99 -18.81 -16.79
CA ALA A 319 1.59 -19.71 -17.75
C ALA A 319 1.51 -19.18 -19.18
N ALA A 320 0.36 -18.65 -19.61
CA ALA A 320 0.15 -18.09 -20.94
C ALA A 320 1.03 -16.85 -21.21
N GLN A 321 1.25 -16.01 -20.19
CA GLN A 321 2.04 -14.79 -20.25
C GLN A 321 3.52 -15.00 -19.89
N ASN A 322 3.91 -16.23 -19.53
CA ASN A 322 5.24 -16.57 -19.03
C ASN A 322 5.67 -15.72 -17.82
N TRP A 323 4.73 -15.45 -16.91
CA TRP A 323 5.04 -14.74 -15.65
C TRP A 323 5.67 -15.70 -14.65
N HIS A 324 6.56 -15.16 -13.82
CA HIS A 324 7.03 -15.88 -12.65
C HIS A 324 5.94 -15.81 -11.57
N TYR A 325 5.22 -16.91 -11.35
CA TYR A 325 4.11 -17.00 -10.42
C TYR A 325 4.37 -18.04 -9.34
N LEU A 326 4.09 -17.68 -8.09
CA LEU A 326 4.16 -18.54 -6.93
C LEU A 326 2.78 -18.64 -6.27
N ASP A 327 2.20 -19.82 -6.24
CA ASP A 327 0.94 -20.08 -5.54
C ASP A 327 1.26 -20.61 -4.13
N LEU A 328 1.32 -19.68 -3.15
CA LEU A 328 1.73 -19.96 -1.77
C LEU A 328 0.56 -19.97 -0.78
N TRP A 329 -0.67 -20.07 -1.28
CA TRP A 329 -1.90 -19.93 -0.52
C TRP A 329 -2.02 -20.84 0.73
N ASP A 330 -1.44 -22.05 0.71
CA ASP A 330 -1.47 -23.05 1.77
C ASP A 330 -0.11 -23.26 2.46
N LEU A 331 0.85 -22.34 2.23
CA LEU A 331 2.21 -22.46 2.75
C LEU A 331 2.26 -22.40 4.28
N VAL A 332 1.39 -21.57 4.89
CA VAL A 332 1.48 -21.24 6.31
C VAL A 332 0.39 -21.96 7.09
N PRO A 333 0.73 -22.67 8.20
CA PRO A 333 -0.26 -23.36 9.02
C PRO A 333 -1.19 -22.38 9.74
N ALA A 334 -2.42 -22.82 10.05
CA ALA A 334 -3.50 -21.98 10.56
C ALA A 334 -3.19 -21.27 11.90
N ASP A 335 -2.32 -21.83 12.72
CA ASP A 335 -1.88 -21.26 14.01
C ASP A 335 -0.90 -20.10 13.86
N GLU A 336 -0.35 -19.90 12.65
CA GLU A 336 0.53 -18.77 12.32
C GLU A 336 -0.21 -17.57 11.69
N PHE A 337 -1.55 -17.52 11.82
CA PHE A 337 -2.35 -16.35 11.46
C PHE A 337 -2.79 -15.57 12.70
N THR A 338 -2.92 -14.24 12.57
CA THR A 338 -3.27 -13.34 13.67
C THR A 338 -4.74 -12.93 13.62
N ASN A 339 -5.06 -11.69 13.41
CA ASN A 339 -6.42 -11.12 13.48
C ASN A 339 -7.16 -11.08 12.13
N SER A 340 -6.56 -11.63 11.08
CA SER A 340 -7.14 -11.66 9.72
C SER A 340 -6.82 -12.99 9.02
N ALA A 341 -7.50 -13.22 7.92
CA ALA A 341 -7.26 -14.38 7.06
C ALA A 341 -5.91 -14.36 6.32
N ILE A 342 -5.21 -13.22 6.33
CA ILE A 342 -3.95 -12.99 5.60
C ILE A 342 -2.84 -12.40 6.47
N HIS A 343 -3.10 -12.02 7.72
CA HIS A 343 -2.09 -11.44 8.59
C HIS A 343 -1.34 -12.55 9.34
N LEU A 344 -0.02 -12.60 9.15
CA LEU A 344 0.83 -13.64 9.69
C LEU A 344 1.42 -13.26 11.06
N THR A 345 1.82 -14.29 11.82
CA THR A 345 2.73 -14.14 12.97
C THR A 345 4.17 -13.94 12.46
N PRO A 346 5.13 -13.54 13.32
CA PRO A 346 6.54 -13.50 12.94
C PRO A 346 7.09 -14.84 12.39
N ASN A 347 6.59 -15.98 12.89
CA ASN A 347 6.96 -17.30 12.39
C ASN A 347 6.37 -17.56 11.01
N GLY A 348 5.09 -17.20 10.79
CA GLY A 348 4.46 -17.28 9.47
C GLY A 348 5.20 -16.44 8.42
N GLU A 349 5.64 -15.23 8.80
CA GLU A 349 6.47 -14.37 7.95
C GLU A 349 7.83 -15.00 7.63
N THR A 350 8.44 -15.72 8.59
CA THR A 350 9.70 -16.46 8.34
C THR A 350 9.50 -17.55 7.30
N LEU A 351 8.40 -18.32 7.38
CA LEU A 351 8.09 -19.36 6.39
C LEU A 351 7.91 -18.78 4.99
N LEU A 352 7.20 -17.66 4.90
CA LEU A 352 6.99 -16.93 3.64
C LEU A 352 8.31 -16.38 3.11
N ALA A 353 9.13 -15.77 3.98
CA ALA A 353 10.44 -15.21 3.62
C ALA A 353 11.38 -16.27 3.05
N ASP A 354 11.40 -17.47 3.59
CA ASP A 354 12.23 -18.57 3.09
C ASP A 354 11.85 -18.94 1.65
N LYS A 355 10.56 -19.02 1.33
CA LYS A 355 10.08 -19.31 -0.03
C LYS A 355 10.37 -18.18 -1.01
N ILE A 356 10.16 -16.94 -0.60
CA ILE A 356 10.50 -15.78 -1.41
C ILE A 356 12.02 -15.69 -1.64
N ALA A 357 12.85 -16.01 -0.63
CA ALA A 357 14.29 -16.04 -0.75
C ALA A 357 14.78 -17.10 -1.77
N GLU A 358 14.16 -18.29 -1.79
CA GLU A 358 14.42 -19.31 -2.82
C GLU A 358 14.13 -18.78 -4.22
N ALA A 359 12.97 -18.12 -4.39
CA ALA A 359 12.55 -17.55 -5.67
C ALA A 359 13.47 -16.41 -6.14
N ILE A 360 13.90 -15.52 -5.25
CA ILE A 360 14.85 -14.45 -5.57
C ILE A 360 16.19 -15.05 -6.07
N ARG A 361 16.71 -16.08 -5.40
CA ARG A 361 17.96 -16.75 -5.81
C ARG A 361 17.84 -17.41 -7.19
N SER A 362 16.68 -18.04 -7.48
CA SER A 362 16.46 -18.75 -8.75
C SER A 362 16.41 -17.85 -9.97
N THR A 363 16.06 -16.58 -9.81
CA THR A 363 15.95 -15.61 -10.91
C THR A 363 17.33 -15.22 -11.49
N CYS A 364 18.41 -15.47 -10.76
CA CYS A 364 19.78 -15.10 -11.15
C CYS A 364 20.61 -16.29 -11.66
N ASN A 365 20.02 -17.46 -11.72
CA ASN A 365 20.64 -18.68 -12.25
C ASN A 365 20.08 -18.95 -13.66
#